data_3734fd956ad9b53323149c5b078956a4
#
_entry.id   3734fd956ad9b53323149c5b078956a4
#
_cell.length_a   1.000
_cell.length_b   1.000
_cell.length_c   1.000
_cell.angle_alpha   90.00
_cell.angle_beta   90.00
_cell.angle_gamma   90.00
#
_symmetry.space_group_name_H-M   'P 1'
#
loop_
_entity.id
_entity.type
_entity.pdbx_description
1 polymer ?
#
loop_
_entity_poly.entity_id
_entity_poly.type
_entity_poly.pdbx_seq_one_letter_code
_entity_poly.pdbx_strand_id
1 'polypeptide(L)'
;MNEIVLLMLLMGVGVSAQLVFKHVLGLGVFFDRMVRVLVDVVYRVLIPLAFLKTYLERGLDSGDTWIAFSFIVFTFVSAVSLSLIARGRPREYYGALFLASTFPNAVFLGFPVSMALFGSIHVASIYGLVTLVLNVLLPDLMAVSGFSLRRILLMPALLGFIAGLGGHYAAPSWFVNWITSALWWAPQALSYTATAVLGARLPLRMDVLRRNRRFLGVVALYRFLISPAVTALVLLVSRVDVGLSIQAVTVSLMPPAVMNTLIAERHGWMPELVASTTFLLTLAVVLCLPLFSALLH
;
A
#
# COMPACT_ATOMS: atom_id res chain seq x y z
N MET A 1 -18.53 17.27 2.53
CA MET A 1 -18.13 16.29 3.56
C MET A 1 -16.62 16.15 3.47
N ASN A 2 -15.90 16.24 4.58
CA ASN A 2 -14.43 16.11 4.51
C ASN A 2 -14.11 14.73 3.93
N GLU A 3 -13.26 14.66 2.91
CA GLU A 3 -12.88 13.40 2.22
C GLU A 3 -12.37 12.32 3.20
N ILE A 4 -11.68 12.75 4.26
CA ILE A 4 -11.21 11.84 5.31
C ILE A 4 -12.38 11.23 6.08
N VAL A 5 -13.42 12.01 6.39
CA VAL A 5 -14.64 11.49 7.04
C VAL A 5 -15.30 10.44 6.14
N LEU A 6 -15.35 10.71 4.83
CA LEU A 6 -15.86 9.75 3.86
C LEU A 6 -15.05 8.44 3.86
N LEU A 7 -13.73 8.52 3.88
CA LEU A 7 -12.87 7.33 3.96
C LEU A 7 -13.11 6.53 5.26
N MET A 8 -13.21 7.22 6.40
CA MET A 8 -13.52 6.56 7.68
C MET A 8 -14.89 5.88 7.66
N LEU A 9 -15.89 6.52 7.06
CA LEU A 9 -17.23 5.95 6.89
C LEU A 9 -17.21 4.72 5.98
N LEU A 10 -16.53 4.78 4.84
CA LEU A 10 -16.40 3.64 3.91
C LEU A 10 -15.68 2.45 4.56
N MET A 11 -14.64 2.73 5.33
CA MET A 11 -13.96 1.68 6.09
C MET A 11 -14.87 1.10 7.17
N GLY A 12 -15.62 1.95 7.89
CA GLY A 12 -16.63 1.54 8.87
C GLY A 12 -17.74 0.67 8.25
N VAL A 13 -18.20 1.01 7.06
CA VAL A 13 -19.16 0.19 6.27
C VAL A 13 -18.56 -1.18 5.97
N GLY A 14 -17.28 -1.25 5.55
CA GLY A 14 -16.60 -2.53 5.31
C GLY A 14 -16.53 -3.41 6.56
N VAL A 15 -16.14 -2.83 7.72
CA VAL A 15 -16.10 -3.53 9.02
C VAL A 15 -17.49 -3.99 9.45
N SER A 16 -18.49 -3.10 9.35
CA SER A 16 -19.88 -3.42 9.73
C SER A 16 -20.46 -4.53 8.87
N ALA A 17 -20.23 -4.47 7.56
CA ALA A 17 -20.63 -5.54 6.63
C ALA A 17 -19.99 -6.88 7.03
N GLN A 18 -18.69 -6.90 7.35
CA GLN A 18 -18.01 -8.11 7.81
C GLN A 18 -18.68 -8.69 9.06
N LEU A 19 -18.96 -7.85 10.06
CA LEU A 19 -19.60 -8.29 11.31
C LEU A 19 -21.01 -8.84 11.07
N VAL A 20 -21.84 -8.12 10.30
CA VAL A 20 -23.22 -8.53 10.00
C VAL A 20 -23.23 -9.86 9.21
N PHE A 21 -22.50 -9.95 8.13
CA PHE A 21 -22.52 -11.15 7.29
C PHE A 21 -21.92 -12.37 7.99
N LYS A 22 -20.85 -12.22 8.78
CA LYS A 22 -20.18 -13.35 9.44
C LYS A 22 -20.85 -13.78 10.74
N HIS A 23 -21.29 -12.82 11.57
CA HIS A 23 -21.75 -13.13 12.93
C HIS A 23 -23.27 -13.08 13.08
N VAL A 24 -23.98 -12.24 12.32
CA VAL A 24 -25.44 -12.13 12.41
C VAL A 24 -26.14 -13.06 11.40
N LEU A 25 -25.68 -13.02 10.13
CA LEU A 25 -26.35 -13.79 9.05
C LEU A 25 -25.77 -15.19 8.84
N GLY A 26 -24.60 -15.50 9.42
CA GLY A 26 -23.92 -16.79 9.20
C GLY A 26 -23.42 -17.00 7.75
N LEU A 27 -23.38 -15.94 6.93
CA LEU A 27 -23.01 -15.97 5.50
C LEU A 27 -21.52 -15.66 5.27
N GLY A 28 -20.64 -16.05 6.19
CA GLY A 28 -19.22 -15.74 6.14
C GLY A 28 -18.53 -16.19 4.84
N VAL A 29 -18.82 -17.39 4.34
CA VAL A 29 -18.24 -17.91 3.09
C VAL A 29 -18.65 -17.07 1.88
N PHE A 30 -19.92 -16.68 1.81
CA PHE A 30 -20.43 -15.79 0.75
C PHE A 30 -19.75 -14.41 0.81
N PHE A 31 -19.67 -13.82 2.00
CA PHE A 31 -18.99 -12.54 2.22
C PHE A 31 -17.52 -12.59 1.78
N ASP A 32 -16.78 -13.62 2.20
CA ASP A 32 -15.37 -13.77 1.84
C ASP A 32 -15.18 -13.95 0.32
N ARG A 33 -16.14 -14.59 -0.37
CA ARG A 33 -16.15 -14.69 -1.85
C ARG A 33 -16.37 -13.32 -2.48
N MET A 34 -17.36 -12.57 -2.01
CA MET A 34 -17.65 -11.21 -2.50
C MET A 34 -16.45 -10.28 -2.32
N VAL A 35 -15.83 -10.30 -1.14
CA VAL A 35 -14.64 -9.48 -0.86
C VAL A 35 -13.45 -9.89 -1.75
N ARG A 36 -13.26 -11.18 -2.03
CA ARG A 36 -12.25 -11.63 -3.00
C ARG A 36 -12.49 -11.08 -4.39
N VAL A 37 -13.72 -11.10 -4.88
CA VAL A 37 -14.08 -10.52 -6.18
C VAL A 37 -13.78 -9.02 -6.21
N LEU A 38 -14.14 -8.28 -5.16
CA LEU A 38 -13.84 -6.85 -5.07
C LEU A 38 -12.33 -6.57 -5.07
N VAL A 39 -11.54 -7.38 -4.37
CA VAL A 39 -10.06 -7.28 -4.42
C VAL A 39 -9.54 -7.56 -5.82
N ASP A 40 -10.07 -8.56 -6.52
CA ASP A 40 -9.68 -8.86 -7.89
C ASP A 40 -10.04 -7.71 -8.85
N VAL A 41 -11.20 -7.07 -8.67
CA VAL A 41 -11.59 -5.88 -9.43
C VAL A 41 -10.64 -4.71 -9.13
N VAL A 42 -10.32 -4.45 -7.85
CA VAL A 42 -9.35 -3.42 -7.48
C VAL A 42 -8.02 -3.69 -8.15
N TYR A 43 -7.50 -4.90 -8.03
CA TYR A 43 -6.15 -5.23 -8.48
C TYR A 43 -6.02 -5.33 -10.00
N ARG A 44 -7.01 -5.94 -10.68
CA ARG A 44 -6.95 -6.23 -12.12
C ARG A 44 -7.56 -5.15 -13.00
N VAL A 45 -8.43 -4.29 -12.45
CA VAL A 45 -9.17 -3.28 -13.22
C VAL A 45 -8.86 -1.87 -12.73
N LEU A 46 -9.17 -1.57 -11.46
CA LEU A 46 -9.11 -0.20 -10.97
C LEU A 46 -7.68 0.33 -10.85
N ILE A 47 -6.74 -0.48 -10.36
CA ILE A 47 -5.33 -0.08 -10.28
C ILE A 47 -4.75 0.22 -11.66
N PRO A 48 -4.79 -0.69 -12.67
CA PRO A 48 -4.24 -0.39 -13.97
C PRO A 48 -4.91 0.79 -14.67
N LEU A 49 -6.23 0.98 -14.52
CA LEU A 49 -6.91 2.13 -15.10
C LEU A 49 -6.51 3.46 -14.43
N ALA A 50 -6.39 3.46 -13.11
CA ALA A 50 -5.94 4.63 -12.36
C ALA A 50 -4.47 4.98 -12.71
N PHE A 51 -3.60 3.97 -12.85
CA PHE A 51 -2.21 4.17 -13.29
C PHE A 51 -2.16 4.68 -14.72
N LEU A 52 -2.90 4.03 -15.65
CA LEU A 52 -3.02 4.49 -17.03
C LEU A 52 -3.39 5.97 -17.08
N LYS A 53 -4.49 6.38 -16.41
CA LYS A 53 -4.91 7.78 -16.37
C LYS A 53 -3.82 8.69 -15.82
N THR A 54 -3.28 8.37 -14.66
CA THR A 54 -2.32 9.21 -13.94
C THR A 54 -1.06 9.48 -14.77
N TYR A 55 -0.49 8.44 -15.38
CA TYR A 55 0.76 8.56 -16.13
C TYR A 55 0.55 9.01 -17.58
N LEU A 56 -0.63 8.78 -18.15
CA LEU A 56 -1.00 9.34 -19.45
C LEU A 56 -1.16 10.88 -19.38
N GLU A 57 -1.69 11.38 -18.28
CA GLU A 57 -1.94 12.81 -18.06
C GLU A 57 -0.64 13.59 -17.76
N ARG A 58 0.24 13.02 -16.92
CA ARG A 58 1.37 13.75 -16.38
C ARG A 58 2.75 13.27 -16.89
N GLY A 59 2.89 11.99 -17.23
CA GLY A 59 4.19 11.39 -17.48
C GLY A 59 5.01 11.17 -16.20
N LEU A 60 6.33 11.19 -16.32
CA LEU A 60 7.29 11.13 -15.20
C LEU A 60 8.20 12.34 -15.22
N ASP A 61 8.57 12.80 -14.03
CA ASP A 61 9.62 13.80 -13.84
C ASP A 61 10.77 13.28 -12.96
N SER A 62 11.80 14.10 -12.76
CA SER A 62 12.97 13.74 -11.96
C SER A 62 12.64 13.49 -10.49
N GLY A 63 11.63 14.20 -9.94
CA GLY A 63 11.17 14.02 -8.57
C GLY A 63 10.61 12.62 -8.33
N ASP A 64 9.92 12.06 -9.33
CA ASP A 64 9.32 10.73 -9.28
C ASP A 64 10.39 9.64 -9.12
N THR A 65 11.52 9.79 -9.82
CA THR A 65 12.67 8.88 -9.70
C THR A 65 13.23 8.87 -8.29
N TRP A 66 13.36 10.04 -7.65
CA TRP A 66 13.85 10.14 -6.28
C TRP A 66 12.85 9.60 -5.25
N ILE A 67 11.54 9.74 -5.51
CA ILE A 67 10.50 9.11 -4.68
C ILE A 67 10.63 7.58 -4.75
N ALA A 68 10.73 7.01 -5.94
CA ALA A 68 10.96 5.58 -6.12
C ALA A 68 12.25 5.11 -5.43
N PHE A 69 13.35 5.85 -5.62
CA PHE A 69 14.65 5.56 -5.03
C PHE A 69 14.62 5.61 -3.50
N SER A 70 13.89 6.55 -2.90
CA SER A 70 13.75 6.65 -1.44
C SER A 70 13.20 5.36 -0.83
N PHE A 71 12.22 4.73 -1.47
CA PHE A 71 11.67 3.45 -1.02
C PHE A 71 12.65 2.28 -1.22
N ILE A 72 13.44 2.28 -2.29
CA ILE A 72 14.51 1.29 -2.53
C ILE A 72 15.57 1.40 -1.41
N VAL A 73 16.02 2.61 -1.08
CA VAL A 73 16.96 2.86 0.03
C VAL A 73 16.39 2.38 1.35
N PHE A 74 15.12 2.74 1.65
CA PHE A 74 14.45 2.25 2.86
C PHE A 74 14.37 0.72 2.91
N THR A 75 14.05 0.08 1.79
CA THR A 75 13.99 -1.37 1.70
C THR A 75 15.35 -2.02 1.99
N PHE A 76 16.43 -1.45 1.45
CA PHE A 76 17.79 -1.91 1.73
C PHE A 76 18.16 -1.72 3.21
N VAL A 77 17.92 -0.54 3.78
CA VAL A 77 18.12 -0.26 5.20
C VAL A 77 17.35 -1.26 6.07
N SER A 78 16.11 -1.53 5.72
CA SER A 78 15.26 -2.51 6.43
C SER A 78 15.84 -3.91 6.33
N ALA A 79 16.24 -4.36 5.14
CA ALA A 79 16.79 -5.70 4.95
C ALA A 79 18.04 -5.93 5.82
N VAL A 80 18.96 -4.97 5.83
CA VAL A 80 20.21 -5.06 6.59
C VAL A 80 19.93 -4.99 8.10
N SER A 81 19.24 -3.94 8.56
CA SER A 81 19.05 -3.71 10.00
C SER A 81 18.13 -4.74 10.65
N LEU A 82 17.05 -5.18 9.96
CA LEU A 82 16.17 -6.23 10.47
C LEU A 82 16.85 -7.61 10.52
N SER A 83 17.80 -7.90 9.61
CA SER A 83 18.60 -9.12 9.68
C SER A 83 19.44 -9.17 10.96
N LEU A 84 19.96 -8.04 11.41
CA LEU A 84 20.71 -7.92 12.68
C LEU A 84 19.77 -8.04 13.88
N ILE A 85 18.60 -7.39 13.86
CA ILE A 85 17.59 -7.46 14.93
C ILE A 85 17.04 -8.89 15.09
N ALA A 86 16.84 -9.60 14.00
CA ALA A 86 16.34 -10.96 13.98
C ALA A 86 17.44 -12.03 14.12
N ARG A 87 18.69 -11.63 14.37
CA ARG A 87 19.80 -12.58 14.52
C ARG A 87 19.53 -13.60 15.62
N GLY A 88 19.70 -14.89 15.30
CA GLY A 88 19.38 -15.99 16.21
C GLY A 88 17.89 -16.35 16.30
N ARG A 89 17.02 -15.72 15.52
CA ARG A 89 15.61 -16.09 15.39
C ARG A 89 15.39 -17.00 14.18
N PRO A 90 14.30 -17.78 14.15
CA PRO A 90 13.93 -18.57 12.99
C PRO A 90 13.75 -17.68 11.73
N ARG A 91 13.97 -18.27 10.55
CA ARG A 91 13.84 -17.58 9.27
C ARG A 91 12.42 -17.03 9.05
N GLU A 92 11.43 -17.76 9.52
CA GLU A 92 10.01 -17.39 9.47
C GLU A 92 9.74 -16.08 10.24
N TYR A 93 10.40 -15.89 11.37
CA TYR A 93 10.32 -14.67 12.16
C TYR A 93 10.93 -13.48 11.42
N TYR A 94 12.11 -13.66 10.81
CA TYR A 94 12.74 -12.62 9.99
C TYR A 94 11.88 -12.26 8.80
N GLY A 95 11.34 -13.26 8.06
CA GLY A 95 10.46 -13.04 6.92
C GLY A 95 9.19 -12.25 7.30
N ALA A 96 8.54 -12.64 8.39
CA ALA A 96 7.37 -11.92 8.92
C ALA A 96 7.71 -10.47 9.30
N LEU A 97 8.83 -10.28 10.02
CA LEU A 97 9.29 -8.97 10.46
C LEU A 97 9.65 -8.08 9.28
N PHE A 98 10.37 -8.62 8.29
CA PHE A 98 10.73 -7.90 7.06
C PHE A 98 9.49 -7.47 6.27
N LEU A 99 8.54 -8.38 6.03
CA LEU A 99 7.28 -8.06 5.33
C LEU A 99 6.52 -6.93 6.03
N ALA A 100 6.26 -7.09 7.33
CA ALA A 100 5.45 -6.14 8.08
C ALA A 100 6.15 -4.78 8.25
N SER A 101 7.48 -4.76 8.42
CA SER A 101 8.24 -3.53 8.63
C SER A 101 8.50 -2.75 7.35
N THR A 102 8.68 -3.44 6.21
CA THR A 102 9.18 -2.82 4.98
C THR A 102 8.05 -2.37 4.05
N PHE A 103 7.05 -3.20 3.80
CA PHE A 103 6.05 -2.94 2.75
C PHE A 103 4.80 -2.25 3.28
N PRO A 104 4.59 -0.97 2.94
CA PRO A 104 3.43 -0.18 3.35
C PRO A 104 2.16 -0.56 2.59
N ASN A 105 1.03 -0.28 3.17
CA ASN A 105 -0.27 -0.34 2.51
C ASN A 105 -0.50 0.87 1.60
N ALA A 106 0.38 1.03 0.61
CA ALA A 106 0.33 2.17 -0.31
C ALA A 106 -0.92 2.16 -1.20
N VAL A 107 -1.46 0.98 -1.54
CA VAL A 107 -2.60 0.84 -2.46
C VAL A 107 -3.93 0.99 -1.72
N PHE A 108 -4.21 0.13 -0.73
CA PHE A 108 -5.53 0.09 -0.08
C PHE A 108 -5.75 1.22 0.96
N LEU A 109 -4.69 1.87 1.43
CA LEU A 109 -4.79 3.01 2.34
C LEU A 109 -4.06 4.24 1.80
N GLY A 110 -2.86 4.08 1.24
CA GLY A 110 -2.08 5.21 0.73
C GLY A 110 -2.78 5.96 -0.40
N PHE A 111 -3.38 5.28 -1.39
CA PHE A 111 -4.14 5.94 -2.46
C PHE A 111 -5.34 6.72 -1.94
N PRO A 112 -6.25 6.12 -1.13
CA PRO A 112 -7.34 6.86 -0.52
C PRO A 112 -6.90 8.09 0.28
N VAL A 113 -5.87 7.93 1.12
CA VAL A 113 -5.35 9.03 1.94
C VAL A 113 -4.74 10.12 1.07
N SER A 114 -3.96 9.76 0.05
CA SER A 114 -3.38 10.74 -0.89
C SER A 114 -4.46 11.48 -1.67
N MET A 115 -5.49 10.78 -2.12
CA MET A 115 -6.63 11.42 -2.80
C MET A 115 -7.36 12.38 -1.88
N ALA A 116 -7.58 12.01 -0.61
CA ALA A 116 -8.30 12.83 0.36
C ALA A 116 -7.51 14.06 0.82
N LEU A 117 -6.18 13.93 1.00
CA LEU A 117 -5.34 15.01 1.50
C LEU A 117 -4.81 15.94 0.39
N PHE A 118 -4.51 15.39 -0.79
CA PHE A 118 -3.79 16.09 -1.85
C PHE A 118 -4.56 16.16 -3.17
N GLY A 119 -5.75 15.54 -3.26
CA GLY A 119 -6.54 15.48 -4.51
C GLY A 119 -5.91 14.64 -5.62
N SER A 120 -4.82 13.92 -5.34
CA SER A 120 -4.04 13.17 -6.33
C SER A 120 -3.48 11.88 -5.74
N ILE A 121 -3.43 10.83 -6.57
CA ILE A 121 -2.76 9.56 -6.22
C ILE A 121 -1.35 9.45 -6.83
N HIS A 122 -0.85 10.49 -7.50
CA HIS A 122 0.38 10.41 -8.30
C HIS A 122 1.56 9.88 -7.48
N VAL A 123 1.94 10.57 -6.41
CA VAL A 123 3.07 10.16 -5.56
C VAL A 123 2.83 8.79 -4.91
N ALA A 124 1.60 8.56 -4.44
CA ALA A 124 1.23 7.26 -3.89
C ALA A 124 1.33 6.14 -4.93
N SER A 125 1.05 6.41 -6.21
CA SER A 125 1.16 5.42 -7.29
C SER A 125 2.60 5.03 -7.58
N ILE A 126 3.56 5.98 -7.56
CA ILE A 126 4.99 5.69 -7.69
C ILE A 126 5.45 4.79 -6.54
N TYR A 127 5.17 5.23 -5.32
CA TYR A 127 5.53 4.48 -4.12
C TYR A 127 4.89 3.09 -4.10
N GLY A 128 3.60 3.02 -4.48
CA GLY A 128 2.83 1.79 -4.58
C GLY A 128 3.35 0.83 -5.64
N LEU A 129 3.76 1.34 -6.82
CA LEU A 129 4.32 0.51 -7.88
C LEU A 129 5.61 -0.18 -7.45
N VAL A 130 6.56 0.60 -6.88
CA VAL A 130 7.83 0.05 -6.40
C VAL A 130 7.58 -0.93 -5.25
N THR A 131 6.65 -0.61 -4.33
CA THR A 131 6.22 -1.51 -3.26
C THR A 131 5.68 -2.83 -3.82
N LEU A 132 4.78 -2.79 -4.80
CA LEU A 132 4.18 -4.00 -5.39
C LEU A 132 5.25 -4.88 -6.05
N VAL A 133 6.17 -4.28 -6.81
CA VAL A 133 7.25 -5.02 -7.47
C VAL A 133 8.19 -5.67 -6.45
N LEU A 134 8.67 -4.91 -5.47
CA LEU A 134 9.60 -5.42 -4.47
C LEU A 134 8.95 -6.41 -3.50
N ASN A 135 7.65 -6.24 -3.22
CA ASN A 135 6.89 -7.14 -2.35
C ASN A 135 6.60 -8.51 -2.98
N VAL A 136 6.68 -8.62 -4.30
CA VAL A 136 6.65 -9.92 -5.00
C VAL A 136 8.06 -10.48 -5.15
N LEU A 137 9.03 -9.63 -5.52
CA LEU A 137 10.40 -10.04 -5.82
C LEU A 137 11.17 -10.53 -4.60
N LEU A 138 11.24 -9.70 -3.54
CA LEU A 138 12.16 -9.94 -2.43
C LEU A 138 11.78 -11.17 -1.57
N PRO A 139 10.49 -11.39 -1.23
CA PRO A 139 10.09 -12.61 -0.53
C PRO A 139 10.40 -13.89 -1.31
N ASP A 140 10.15 -13.91 -2.61
CA ASP A 140 10.46 -15.07 -3.46
C ASP A 140 11.98 -15.33 -3.50
N LEU A 141 12.82 -14.29 -3.56
CA LEU A 141 14.28 -14.41 -3.47
C LEU A 141 14.74 -14.88 -2.09
N MET A 142 14.17 -14.33 -1.01
CA MET A 142 14.48 -14.71 0.36
C MET A 142 14.08 -16.15 0.65
N ALA A 143 12.96 -16.63 0.12
CA ALA A 143 12.48 -18.00 0.32
C ALA A 143 13.19 -19.02 -0.57
N VAL A 144 14.04 -18.59 -1.53
CA VAL A 144 14.66 -19.45 -2.56
C VAL A 144 13.60 -20.24 -3.35
N SER A 145 12.40 -19.68 -3.47
CA SER A 145 11.24 -20.34 -4.10
C SER A 145 11.19 -20.19 -5.62
N GLY A 146 12.21 -19.56 -6.19
CA GLY A 146 12.30 -19.29 -7.63
C GLY A 146 11.66 -17.93 -8.03
N PHE A 147 12.45 -17.14 -8.73
CA PHE A 147 12.05 -15.83 -9.26
C PHE A 147 11.42 -15.97 -10.64
N SER A 148 10.32 -15.28 -10.88
CA SER A 148 9.66 -15.24 -12.19
C SER A 148 9.52 -13.80 -12.68
N LEU A 149 10.41 -13.38 -13.58
CA LEU A 149 10.35 -12.07 -14.25
C LEU A 149 9.00 -11.88 -14.96
N ARG A 150 8.45 -12.93 -15.58
CA ARG A 150 7.15 -12.89 -16.23
C ARG A 150 6.02 -12.45 -15.30
N ARG A 151 6.06 -12.88 -14.03
CA ARG A 151 5.04 -12.49 -13.03
C ARG A 151 5.07 -10.99 -12.77
N ILE A 152 6.24 -10.38 -12.70
CA ILE A 152 6.40 -8.93 -12.53
C ILE A 152 5.95 -8.18 -13.77
N LEU A 153 6.44 -8.57 -14.96
CA LEU A 153 6.10 -7.90 -16.21
C LEU A 153 4.62 -7.95 -16.56
N LEU A 154 3.91 -8.99 -16.12
CA LEU A 154 2.46 -9.14 -16.32
C LEU A 154 1.64 -8.58 -15.15
N MET A 155 2.24 -7.85 -14.21
CA MET A 155 1.46 -7.18 -13.15
C MET A 155 0.55 -6.11 -13.73
N PRO A 156 -0.77 -6.14 -13.45
CA PRO A 156 -1.71 -5.18 -14.01
C PRO A 156 -1.33 -3.71 -13.75
N ALA A 157 -0.82 -3.42 -12.53
CA ALA A 157 -0.32 -2.09 -12.18
C ALA A 157 0.82 -1.63 -13.10
N LEU A 158 1.80 -2.51 -13.37
CA LEU A 158 2.93 -2.21 -14.24
C LEU A 158 2.49 -2.03 -15.70
N LEU A 159 1.54 -2.84 -16.16
CA LEU A 159 0.97 -2.69 -17.51
C LEU A 159 0.24 -1.34 -17.67
N GLY A 160 -0.57 -0.95 -16.69
CA GLY A 160 -1.23 0.37 -16.68
C GLY A 160 -0.24 1.52 -16.67
N PHE A 161 0.84 1.41 -15.87
CA PHE A 161 1.93 2.37 -15.81
C PHE A 161 2.67 2.51 -17.17
N ILE A 162 3.11 1.39 -17.76
CA ILE A 162 3.82 1.39 -19.04
C ILE A 162 2.93 1.93 -20.17
N ALA A 163 1.67 1.51 -20.21
CA ALA A 163 0.73 2.00 -21.21
C ALA A 163 0.46 3.51 -21.06
N GLY A 164 0.35 4.00 -19.80
CA GLY A 164 0.19 5.42 -19.51
C GLY A 164 1.39 6.23 -19.97
N LEU A 165 2.59 5.83 -19.61
CA LEU A 165 3.82 6.49 -20.03
C LEU A 165 4.01 6.46 -21.55
N GLY A 166 3.83 5.28 -22.15
CA GLY A 166 3.92 5.15 -23.61
C GLY A 166 2.94 6.07 -24.33
N GLY A 167 1.71 6.14 -23.84
CA GLY A 167 0.71 7.06 -24.38
C GLY A 167 1.06 8.52 -24.17
N HIS A 168 1.58 8.90 -23.00
CA HIS A 168 1.98 10.28 -22.70
C HIS A 168 3.00 10.83 -23.71
N TYR A 169 4.03 10.03 -24.01
CA TYR A 169 5.13 10.48 -24.87
C TYR A 169 4.92 10.20 -26.37
N ALA A 170 4.05 9.25 -26.75
CA ALA A 170 3.89 8.81 -28.12
C ALA A 170 2.53 9.12 -28.75
N ALA A 171 1.46 9.32 -27.94
CA ALA A 171 0.13 9.53 -28.46
C ALA A 171 -0.17 11.03 -28.73
N PRO A 172 -1.01 11.35 -29.73
CA PRO A 172 -1.43 12.71 -29.97
C PRO A 172 -2.32 13.24 -28.83
N SER A 173 -2.25 14.56 -28.59
CA SER A 173 -2.93 15.22 -27.46
C SER A 173 -4.45 15.01 -27.43
N TRP A 174 -5.11 14.93 -28.57
CA TRP A 174 -6.55 14.65 -28.64
C TRP A 174 -6.91 13.28 -28.07
N PHE A 175 -6.06 12.26 -28.32
CA PHE A 175 -6.25 10.91 -27.82
C PHE A 175 -5.99 10.85 -26.29
N VAL A 176 -4.91 11.51 -25.83
CA VAL A 176 -4.60 11.65 -24.39
C VAL A 176 -5.78 12.29 -23.66
N ASN A 177 -6.28 13.43 -24.14
CA ASN A 177 -7.39 14.13 -23.54
C ASN A 177 -8.70 13.31 -23.53
N TRP A 178 -8.96 12.57 -24.59
CA TRP A 178 -10.13 11.69 -24.66
C TRP A 178 -10.07 10.57 -23.62
N ILE A 179 -8.95 9.83 -23.53
CA ILE A 179 -8.79 8.74 -22.55
C ILE A 179 -8.80 9.26 -21.12
N THR A 180 -8.07 10.35 -20.82
CA THR A 180 -8.02 10.90 -19.46
C THR A 180 -9.38 11.42 -19.00
N SER A 181 -10.16 12.03 -19.93
CA SER A 181 -11.54 12.43 -19.68
C SER A 181 -12.48 11.23 -19.48
N ALA A 182 -12.32 10.15 -20.24
CA ALA A 182 -13.12 8.94 -20.06
C ALA A 182 -12.81 8.22 -18.74
N LEU A 183 -11.57 8.34 -18.23
CA LEU A 183 -11.11 7.68 -17.01
C LEU A 183 -11.08 8.60 -15.78
N TRP A 184 -11.75 9.77 -15.81
CA TRP A 184 -11.74 10.75 -14.72
C TRP A 184 -12.11 10.14 -13.36
N TRP A 185 -13.02 9.15 -13.36
CA TRP A 185 -13.56 8.47 -12.20
C TRP A 185 -12.62 7.41 -11.60
N ALA A 186 -11.62 6.93 -12.37
CA ALA A 186 -10.86 5.74 -12.00
C ALA A 186 -10.05 5.88 -10.68
N PRO A 187 -9.35 7.02 -10.40
CA PRO A 187 -8.67 7.21 -9.13
C PRO A 187 -9.62 7.26 -7.92
N GLN A 188 -10.79 7.92 -8.04
CA GLN A 188 -11.78 7.96 -6.97
C GLN A 188 -12.41 6.59 -6.72
N ALA A 189 -12.83 5.90 -7.78
CA ALA A 189 -13.39 4.55 -7.66
C ALA A 189 -12.40 3.58 -7.02
N LEU A 190 -11.11 3.68 -7.39
CA LEU A 190 -10.04 2.93 -6.73
C LEU A 190 -9.97 3.25 -5.25
N SER A 191 -9.91 4.53 -4.88
CA SER A 191 -9.80 4.98 -3.48
C SER A 191 -10.97 4.49 -2.63
N TYR A 192 -12.20 4.66 -3.09
CA TYR A 192 -13.39 4.29 -2.33
C TYR A 192 -13.53 2.76 -2.18
N THR A 193 -13.34 2.03 -3.28
CA THR A 193 -13.43 0.56 -3.27
C THR A 193 -12.32 -0.05 -2.43
N ALA A 194 -11.09 0.45 -2.55
CA ALA A 194 -9.95 -0.01 -1.76
C ALA A 194 -10.17 0.19 -0.27
N THR A 195 -10.72 1.35 0.13
CA THR A 195 -11.03 1.65 1.54
C THR A 195 -12.11 0.73 2.12
N ALA A 196 -13.20 0.50 1.38
CA ALA A 196 -14.27 -0.41 1.80
C ALA A 196 -13.75 -1.84 1.93
N VAL A 197 -12.96 -2.31 0.96
CA VAL A 197 -12.32 -3.63 0.98
C VAL A 197 -11.33 -3.75 2.14
N LEU A 198 -10.56 -2.70 2.44
CA LEU A 198 -9.65 -2.68 3.59
C LEU A 198 -10.43 -2.93 4.88
N GLY A 199 -11.53 -2.19 5.12
CA GLY A 199 -12.40 -2.39 6.27
C GLY A 199 -12.97 -3.82 6.36
N ALA A 200 -13.42 -4.35 5.22
CA ALA A 200 -13.98 -5.72 5.13
C ALA A 200 -12.96 -6.84 5.37
N ARG A 201 -11.66 -6.55 5.29
CA ARG A 201 -10.56 -7.52 5.47
C ARG A 201 -9.82 -7.40 6.79
N LEU A 202 -10.13 -6.43 7.64
CA LEU A 202 -9.44 -6.26 8.91
C LEU A 202 -9.67 -7.47 9.83
N PRO A 203 -8.63 -8.20 10.26
CA PRO A 203 -8.78 -9.33 11.17
C PRO A 203 -9.07 -8.84 12.59
N LEU A 204 -10.13 -9.35 13.22
CA LEU A 204 -10.54 -8.94 14.58
C LEU A 204 -9.88 -9.81 15.67
N ARG A 205 -8.57 -10.12 15.57
CA ARG A 205 -7.85 -10.96 16.55
C ARG A 205 -6.76 -10.18 17.27
N MET A 206 -6.94 -9.96 18.57
CA MET A 206 -5.99 -9.20 19.42
C MET A 206 -5.04 -10.06 20.25
N ASP A 207 -5.33 -11.36 20.42
CA ASP A 207 -4.64 -12.21 21.40
C ASP A 207 -3.16 -12.48 21.03
N VAL A 208 -2.87 -12.58 19.74
CA VAL A 208 -1.52 -12.86 19.22
C VAL A 208 -0.54 -11.71 19.53
N LEU A 209 -1.03 -10.48 19.56
CA LEU A 209 -0.18 -9.28 19.75
C LEU A 209 0.30 -9.12 21.21
N ARG A 210 -0.50 -9.53 22.20
CA ARG A 210 -0.13 -9.43 23.60
C ARG A 210 1.13 -10.24 23.90
N ARG A 211 1.32 -11.37 23.20
CA ARG A 211 2.47 -12.26 23.38
C ARG A 211 3.71 -11.80 22.59
N ASN A 212 3.54 -10.93 21.58
CA ASN A 212 4.59 -10.53 20.64
C ASN A 212 4.83 -9.00 20.62
N ARG A 213 4.82 -8.34 21.78
CA ARG A 213 4.96 -6.87 21.90
C ARG A 213 6.24 -6.33 21.24
N ARG A 214 7.36 -7.07 21.30
CA ARG A 214 8.63 -6.68 20.66
C ARG A 214 8.50 -6.62 19.14
N PHE A 215 7.84 -7.60 18.53
CA PHE A 215 7.59 -7.61 17.09
C PHE A 215 6.78 -6.37 16.68
N LEU A 216 5.67 -6.12 17.35
CA LEU A 216 4.82 -4.94 17.12
C LEU A 216 5.62 -3.64 17.27
N GLY A 217 6.42 -3.50 18.32
CA GLY A 217 7.24 -2.30 18.56
C GLY A 217 8.27 -2.06 17.45
N VAL A 218 8.94 -3.12 16.97
CA VAL A 218 9.88 -3.00 15.85
C VAL A 218 9.15 -2.59 14.57
N VAL A 219 8.02 -3.24 14.24
CA VAL A 219 7.25 -2.87 13.05
C VAL A 219 6.76 -1.42 13.12
N ALA A 220 6.23 -1.00 14.27
CA ALA A 220 5.79 0.39 14.47
C ALA A 220 6.95 1.40 14.33
N LEU A 221 8.13 1.09 14.89
CA LEU A 221 9.34 1.90 14.75
C LEU A 221 9.73 2.07 13.28
N TYR A 222 9.74 0.96 12.52
CA TYR A 222 10.12 1.01 11.10
C TYR A 222 9.07 1.75 10.26
N ARG A 223 7.79 1.53 10.50
CA ARG A 223 6.73 2.16 9.71
C ARG A 223 6.55 3.65 10.01
N PHE A 224 6.63 4.04 11.30
CA PHE A 224 6.27 5.40 11.72
C PHE A 224 7.47 6.32 11.99
N LEU A 225 8.69 5.75 12.07
CA LEU A 225 9.88 6.56 12.29
C LEU A 225 10.94 6.33 11.19
N ILE A 226 11.40 5.09 11.00
CA ILE A 226 12.52 4.81 10.07
C ILE A 226 12.11 5.07 8.61
N SER A 227 10.95 4.58 8.19
CA SER A 227 10.45 4.74 6.81
C SER A 227 10.30 6.23 6.44
N PRO A 228 9.55 7.06 7.19
CA PRO A 228 9.41 8.47 6.87
C PRO A 228 10.73 9.24 7.01
N ALA A 229 11.59 8.90 7.98
CA ALA A 229 12.89 9.56 8.15
C ALA A 229 13.83 9.29 6.96
N VAL A 230 13.92 8.04 6.49
CA VAL A 230 14.73 7.69 5.32
C VAL A 230 14.15 8.33 4.05
N THR A 231 12.84 8.29 3.87
CA THR A 231 12.18 8.95 2.73
C THR A 231 12.45 10.45 2.75
N ALA A 232 12.22 11.13 3.88
CA ALA A 232 12.47 12.57 4.01
C ALA A 232 13.94 12.92 3.77
N LEU A 233 14.88 12.15 4.32
CA LEU A 233 16.32 12.38 4.15
C LEU A 233 16.74 12.27 2.67
N VAL A 234 16.32 11.22 1.97
CA VAL A 234 16.63 11.02 0.55
C VAL A 234 16.09 12.17 -0.28
N LEU A 235 14.82 12.56 -0.07
CA LEU A 235 14.17 13.62 -0.86
C LEU A 235 14.76 15.00 -0.56
N LEU A 236 15.12 15.27 0.70
CA LEU A 236 15.81 16.51 1.10
C LEU A 236 17.18 16.64 0.43
N VAL A 237 18.00 15.59 0.48
CA VAL A 237 19.34 15.56 -0.15
C VAL A 237 19.23 15.71 -1.66
N SER A 238 18.20 15.08 -2.27
CA SER A 238 17.94 15.16 -3.71
C SER A 238 17.22 16.44 -4.14
N ARG A 239 16.91 17.36 -3.20
CA ARG A 239 16.24 18.64 -3.44
C ARG A 239 14.92 18.49 -4.22
N VAL A 240 14.17 17.45 -3.91
CA VAL A 240 12.83 17.23 -4.46
C VAL A 240 11.88 18.30 -3.91
N ASP A 241 10.92 18.73 -4.72
CA ASP A 241 9.88 19.68 -4.32
C ASP A 241 9.24 19.31 -2.97
N VAL A 242 8.98 20.33 -2.15
CA VAL A 242 8.47 20.15 -0.78
C VAL A 242 7.09 19.49 -0.78
N GLY A 243 6.22 19.88 -1.73
CA GLY A 243 4.87 19.31 -1.85
C GLY A 243 4.90 17.83 -2.21
N LEU A 244 5.77 17.41 -3.16
CA LEU A 244 6.00 16.01 -3.50
C LEU A 244 6.62 15.25 -2.32
N SER A 245 7.55 15.87 -1.60
CA SER A 245 8.19 15.28 -0.43
C SER A 245 7.21 15.01 0.70
N ILE A 246 6.31 15.95 1.01
CA ILE A 246 5.24 15.78 2.02
C ILE A 246 4.34 14.61 1.63
N GLN A 247 3.92 14.52 0.36
CA GLN A 247 3.10 13.42 -0.13
C GLN A 247 3.83 12.06 0.03
N ALA A 248 5.10 11.97 -0.35
CA ALA A 248 5.89 10.74 -0.25
C ALA A 248 6.10 10.32 1.22
N VAL A 249 6.41 11.26 2.11
CA VAL A 249 6.52 11.01 3.55
C VAL A 249 5.19 10.53 4.11
N THR A 250 4.06 11.13 3.70
CA THR A 250 2.72 10.69 4.10
C THR A 250 2.45 9.24 3.69
N VAL A 251 2.78 8.86 2.45
CA VAL A 251 2.62 7.46 1.98
C VAL A 251 3.59 6.52 2.71
N SER A 252 4.78 6.99 3.03
CA SER A 252 5.77 6.20 3.78
C SER A 252 5.33 5.88 5.21
N LEU A 253 4.44 6.67 5.81
CA LEU A 253 3.81 6.45 7.12
C LEU A 253 2.68 5.41 7.09
N MET A 254 2.28 4.89 5.92
CA MET A 254 1.19 3.92 5.87
C MET A 254 1.54 2.64 6.64
N PRO A 255 0.57 2.00 7.31
CA PRO A 255 0.78 0.76 8.05
C PRO A 255 1.19 -0.38 7.11
N PRO A 256 1.53 -1.57 7.64
CA PRO A 256 1.88 -2.71 6.80
C PRO A 256 0.79 -3.06 5.79
N ALA A 257 1.17 -3.50 4.59
CA ALA A 257 0.22 -3.89 3.56
C ALA A 257 -0.58 -5.15 3.96
N VAL A 258 -1.88 -5.16 3.65
CA VAL A 258 -2.73 -6.36 3.83
C VAL A 258 -2.20 -7.54 3.02
N MET A 259 -1.59 -7.27 1.86
CA MET A 259 -0.96 -8.27 1.00
C MET A 259 0.19 -9.02 1.69
N ASN A 260 0.86 -8.41 2.67
CA ASN A 260 1.94 -9.04 3.43
C ASN A 260 1.48 -10.31 4.14
N THR A 261 0.21 -10.36 4.59
CA THR A 261 -0.38 -11.57 5.19
C THR A 261 -0.45 -12.73 4.21
N LEU A 262 -0.90 -12.47 2.98
CA LEU A 262 -0.99 -13.51 1.94
C LEU A 262 0.40 -14.03 1.53
N ILE A 263 1.38 -13.13 1.49
CA ILE A 263 2.77 -13.50 1.20
C ILE A 263 3.35 -14.31 2.37
N ALA A 264 3.06 -13.90 3.61
CA ALA A 264 3.47 -14.64 4.80
C ALA A 264 2.84 -16.04 4.86
N GLU A 265 1.56 -16.19 4.50
CA GLU A 265 0.88 -17.49 4.37
C GLU A 265 1.58 -18.37 3.33
N ARG A 266 1.87 -17.83 2.15
CA ARG A 266 2.51 -18.56 1.06
C ARG A 266 3.88 -19.11 1.45
N HIS A 267 4.64 -18.38 2.25
CA HIS A 267 6.01 -18.76 2.65
C HIS A 267 6.09 -19.37 4.06
N GLY A 268 4.97 -19.52 4.77
CA GLY A 268 4.93 -20.01 6.14
C GLY A 268 5.56 -19.05 7.16
N TRP A 269 5.52 -17.73 6.91
CA TRP A 269 6.19 -16.71 7.73
C TRP A 269 5.24 -16.06 8.75
N MET A 270 4.79 -16.82 9.74
CA MET A 270 3.96 -16.35 10.86
C MET A 270 2.78 -15.45 10.43
N PRO A 271 1.88 -15.87 9.53
CA PRO A 271 0.86 -15.01 8.91
C PRO A 271 -0.09 -14.37 9.92
N GLU A 272 -0.44 -15.07 11.00
CA GLU A 272 -1.31 -14.52 12.06
C GLU A 272 -0.70 -13.31 12.75
N LEU A 273 0.63 -13.33 12.95
CA LEU A 273 1.37 -12.22 13.56
C LEU A 273 1.43 -11.02 12.62
N VAL A 274 1.69 -11.25 11.32
CA VAL A 274 1.66 -10.21 10.28
C VAL A 274 0.27 -9.60 10.18
N ALA A 275 -0.79 -10.43 10.09
CA ALA A 275 -2.17 -9.96 10.00
C ALA A 275 -2.61 -9.11 11.20
N SER A 276 -2.33 -9.59 12.42
CA SER A 276 -2.71 -8.89 13.65
C SER A 276 -1.96 -7.56 13.80
N THR A 277 -0.68 -7.53 13.42
CA THR A 277 0.14 -6.30 13.42
C THR A 277 -0.37 -5.30 12.38
N THR A 278 -0.66 -5.76 11.17
CA THR A 278 -1.27 -4.94 10.11
C THR A 278 -2.58 -4.32 10.58
N PHE A 279 -3.45 -5.12 11.20
CA PHE A 279 -4.73 -4.63 11.74
C PHE A 279 -4.55 -3.51 12.75
N LEU A 280 -3.75 -3.73 13.80
CA LEU A 280 -3.60 -2.76 14.88
C LEU A 280 -2.98 -1.45 14.37
N LEU A 281 -1.93 -1.53 13.54
CA LEU A 281 -1.29 -0.34 13.01
C LEU A 281 -2.16 0.38 11.97
N THR A 282 -3.00 -0.34 11.20
CA THR A 282 -4.00 0.27 10.32
C THR A 282 -5.03 1.05 11.13
N LEU A 283 -5.55 0.45 12.22
CA LEU A 283 -6.49 1.12 13.11
C LEU A 283 -5.88 2.39 13.73
N ALA A 284 -4.63 2.31 14.19
CA ALA A 284 -3.91 3.46 14.74
C ALA A 284 -3.78 4.60 13.71
N VAL A 285 -3.37 4.30 12.48
CA VAL A 285 -3.26 5.32 11.42
C VAL A 285 -4.61 5.93 11.09
N VAL A 286 -5.66 5.12 10.92
CA VAL A 286 -7.01 5.61 10.58
C VAL A 286 -7.55 6.54 11.67
N LEU A 287 -7.35 6.21 12.93
CA LEU A 287 -7.75 7.07 14.06
C LEU A 287 -6.95 8.39 14.11
N CYS A 288 -5.71 8.41 13.61
CA CYS A 288 -4.88 9.61 13.54
C CYS A 288 -5.10 10.44 12.27
N LEU A 289 -5.79 9.93 11.23
CA LEU A 289 -6.01 10.67 9.97
C LEU A 289 -6.63 12.07 10.14
N PRO A 290 -7.64 12.29 11.02
CA PRO A 290 -8.17 13.64 11.25
C PRO A 290 -7.14 14.63 11.77
N LEU A 291 -6.20 14.17 12.62
CA LEU A 291 -5.11 15.00 13.13
C LEU A 291 -4.11 15.36 12.01
N PHE A 292 -3.77 14.39 11.15
CA PHE A 292 -2.93 14.66 9.98
C PHE A 292 -3.55 15.70 9.05
N SER A 293 -4.86 15.59 8.79
CA SER A 293 -5.57 16.58 7.99
C SER A 293 -5.52 17.98 8.61
N ALA A 294 -5.71 18.09 9.92
CA ALA A 294 -5.67 19.37 10.62
C ALA A 294 -4.26 20.01 10.67
N LEU A 295 -3.21 19.21 10.53
CA LEU A 295 -1.82 19.71 10.49
C LEU A 295 -1.36 20.14 9.09
N LEU A 296 -2.05 19.70 8.03
CA LEU A 296 -1.69 20.00 6.64
C LEU A 296 -2.51 21.17 6.06
N HIS A 297 -3.58 21.57 6.73
CA HIS A 297 -4.43 22.73 6.40
C HIS A 297 -4.34 23.81 7.48
#